data_bb9d7d62fc26461b4db3506ca86c2468
#
_entry.id   bb9d7d62fc26461b4db3506ca86c2468
#
_cell.length_a   1.000
_cell.length_b   1.000
_cell.length_c   1.000
_cell.angle_alpha   90.00
_cell.angle_beta   90.00
_cell.angle_gamma   90.00
#
_symmetry.space_group_name_H-M   'P 1'
#
loop_
_entity.id
_entity.type
_entity.pdbx_description
1 polymer ?
#
loop_
_entity_poly.entity_id
_entity_poly.type
_entity_poly.pdbx_seq_one_letter_code
_entity_poly.pdbx_strand_id
1 'polypeptide(L)'
;RLYMLPGGRWADRYKRKGDIMIYEEDEWRNIRNSDLVRMNHKNQVLDLMNIAQDPEDETHYFVTSYGTGLYEMYEDSIINTYLPSNSPLMSADEKKPTQFTRTDAITYDKEGNLWLLNVGGGDIKNIHVITSEGKWHAYQAKYQRKSIEMHTPGEIMIDQRNPNWKWIPLLRYNTGLILIDDNGTPTIENDDMVTYRTEFVDQNKNHILPNQIHTIAQDKNNVIWIGTDDGILALPSTVDFTKSSSCIRVIIPRNDGTNLGDYLLDNEQVNAIKVDGANRLWVGTANSGIFLLKPNMENVADPSYYV
;
A
#
# COMPACT_ATOMS: atom_id res chain seq x y z
N ARG A 1 0.54 -15.00 13.01
CA ARG A 1 -0.71 -15.19 12.23
C ARG A 1 -0.54 -14.72 10.80
N LEU A 2 -1.14 -15.45 9.84
CA LEU A 2 -1.27 -15.00 8.45
C LEU A 2 -2.76 -14.78 8.14
N TYR A 3 -3.08 -13.64 7.56
CA TYR A 3 -4.45 -13.29 7.20
C TYR A 3 -4.62 -13.26 5.69
N MET A 4 -5.77 -13.77 5.19
CA MET A 4 -6.18 -13.63 3.80
C MET A 4 -7.58 -13.05 3.73
N LEU A 5 -7.75 -12.05 2.87
CA LEU A 5 -9.01 -11.34 2.64
C LEU A 5 -9.45 -11.47 1.18
N PRO A 6 -10.75 -11.67 0.91
CA PRO A 6 -11.27 -11.88 -0.45
C PRO A 6 -11.54 -10.59 -1.21
N GLY A 7 -11.18 -9.44 -0.69
CA GLY A 7 -11.59 -8.14 -1.17
C GLY A 7 -11.29 -7.85 -2.64
N GLY A 8 -11.96 -6.86 -3.17
CA GLY A 8 -11.76 -6.40 -4.53
C GLY A 8 -12.21 -4.95 -4.70
N ARG A 9 -11.39 -4.19 -5.43
CA ARG A 9 -11.65 -2.75 -5.68
C ARG A 9 -12.06 -2.45 -7.12
N TRP A 10 -12.23 -3.47 -7.96
CA TRP A 10 -12.57 -3.30 -9.36
C TRP A 10 -14.06 -3.51 -9.60
N ALA A 11 -14.64 -2.81 -10.56
CA ALA A 11 -16.08 -2.80 -10.83
C ALA A 11 -16.68 -4.20 -11.07
N ASP A 12 -15.92 -5.11 -11.64
CA ASP A 12 -16.28 -6.52 -11.86
C ASP A 12 -16.12 -7.40 -10.61
N ARG A 13 -15.56 -6.85 -9.53
CA ARG A 13 -15.21 -7.57 -8.31
C ARG A 13 -15.73 -6.93 -7.02
N TYR A 14 -16.67 -6.01 -7.13
CA TYR A 14 -17.33 -5.41 -5.96
C TYR A 14 -18.34 -6.35 -5.31
N LYS A 15 -18.69 -6.05 -4.06
CA LYS A 15 -19.68 -6.74 -3.25
C LYS A 15 -19.33 -8.20 -2.95
N ARG A 16 -18.06 -8.48 -2.83
CA ARG A 16 -17.60 -9.77 -2.31
C ARG A 16 -17.93 -9.86 -0.83
N LYS A 17 -18.51 -10.96 -0.43
CA LYS A 17 -18.76 -11.24 0.97
C LYS A 17 -17.45 -11.20 1.73
N GLY A 18 -17.42 -10.47 2.83
CA GLY A 18 -16.25 -10.40 3.71
C GLY A 18 -16.11 -11.70 4.46
N ASP A 19 -15.02 -12.40 4.22
CA ASP A 19 -14.54 -13.51 5.04
C ASP A 19 -13.13 -13.15 5.50
N ILE A 20 -12.72 -13.57 6.69
CA ILE A 20 -11.35 -13.44 7.18
C ILE A 20 -10.81 -14.84 7.35
N MET A 21 -9.81 -15.23 6.56
CA MET A 21 -9.12 -16.49 6.67
C MET A 21 -7.84 -16.28 7.47
N ILE A 22 -7.63 -17.08 8.49
CA ILE A 22 -6.53 -16.97 9.44
C ILE A 22 -5.77 -18.29 9.44
N TYR A 23 -4.46 -18.23 9.19
CA TYR A 23 -3.54 -19.35 9.38
C TYR A 23 -2.76 -19.15 10.67
N GLU A 24 -2.89 -20.07 11.59
CA GLU A 24 -2.30 -20.04 12.92
C GLU A 24 -2.08 -21.46 13.41
N GLU A 25 -0.97 -21.75 14.08
CA GLU A 25 -0.66 -23.08 14.63
C GLU A 25 -0.79 -24.21 13.60
N ASP A 26 -0.32 -23.98 12.37
CA ASP A 26 -0.39 -24.90 11.22
C ASP A 26 -1.81 -25.24 10.73
N GLU A 27 -2.82 -24.52 11.17
CA GLU A 27 -4.21 -24.72 10.76
C GLU A 27 -4.84 -23.46 10.16
N TRP A 28 -5.78 -23.66 9.22
CA TRP A 28 -6.62 -22.60 8.69
C TRP A 28 -7.96 -22.57 9.41
N ARG A 29 -8.34 -21.40 9.89
CA ARG A 29 -9.69 -21.11 10.36
C ARG A 29 -10.27 -19.90 9.67
N ASN A 30 -11.59 -19.77 9.67
CA ASN A 30 -12.28 -18.70 8.96
C ASN A 30 -13.32 -18.05 9.85
N ILE A 31 -13.32 -16.72 9.89
CA ILE A 31 -14.45 -15.93 10.35
C ILE A 31 -15.33 -15.69 9.15
N ARG A 32 -16.47 -16.37 9.10
CA ARG A 32 -17.37 -16.36 7.94
C ARG A 32 -18.18 -15.07 7.86
N ASN A 33 -18.56 -14.69 6.65
CA ASN A 33 -19.41 -13.51 6.42
C ASN A 33 -20.68 -13.51 7.29
N SER A 34 -21.31 -14.67 7.49
CA SER A 34 -22.48 -14.80 8.36
C SER A 34 -22.21 -14.36 9.80
N ASP A 35 -21.04 -14.67 10.32
CA ASP A 35 -20.63 -14.30 11.67
C ASP A 35 -20.29 -12.80 11.73
N LEU A 36 -19.54 -12.29 10.75
CA LEU A 36 -19.23 -10.87 10.64
C LEU A 36 -20.50 -10.00 10.52
N VAL A 37 -21.46 -10.43 9.71
CA VAL A 37 -22.75 -9.73 9.59
C VAL A 37 -23.55 -9.78 10.90
N ARG A 38 -23.52 -10.90 11.62
CA ARG A 38 -24.16 -11.02 12.93
C ARG A 38 -23.51 -10.08 13.96
N MET A 39 -22.18 -10.03 14.02
CA MET A 39 -21.42 -9.14 14.88
C MET A 39 -21.66 -7.67 14.52
N ASN A 40 -21.80 -7.36 13.24
CA ASN A 40 -22.06 -6.02 12.74
C ASN A 40 -23.57 -5.66 12.75
N HIS A 41 -24.33 -6.16 13.71
CA HIS A 41 -25.74 -5.85 13.89
C HIS A 41 -26.61 -6.03 12.62
N LYS A 42 -26.33 -7.08 11.84
CA LYS A 42 -26.95 -7.42 10.56
C LYS A 42 -26.64 -6.46 9.40
N ASN A 43 -25.71 -5.52 9.59
CA ASN A 43 -25.19 -4.73 8.47
C ASN A 43 -24.25 -5.60 7.61
N GLN A 44 -24.22 -5.31 6.32
CA GLN A 44 -23.35 -6.03 5.39
C GLN A 44 -21.89 -5.78 5.72
N VAL A 45 -21.07 -6.81 5.55
CA VAL A 45 -19.61 -6.77 5.61
C VAL A 45 -19.09 -7.26 4.27
N LEU A 46 -18.54 -6.34 3.46
CA LEU A 46 -18.17 -6.59 2.07
C LEU A 46 -16.78 -6.07 1.79
N ASP A 47 -16.15 -6.61 0.76
CA ASP A 47 -14.93 -6.10 0.14
C ASP A 47 -13.82 -5.77 1.15
N LEU A 48 -13.51 -6.71 2.04
CA LEU A 48 -12.42 -6.58 3.01
C LEU A 48 -11.08 -6.55 2.30
N MET A 49 -10.25 -5.52 2.56
CA MET A 49 -9.06 -5.21 1.77
C MET A 49 -7.75 -5.51 2.47
N ASN A 50 -7.53 -4.90 3.61
CA ASN A 50 -6.26 -4.96 4.34
C ASN A 50 -6.50 -5.13 5.85
N ILE A 51 -5.49 -5.64 6.54
CA ILE A 51 -5.46 -5.78 8.00
C ILE A 51 -4.23 -5.08 8.54
N ALA A 52 -4.40 -4.38 9.65
CA ALA A 52 -3.30 -3.94 10.51
C ALA A 52 -3.50 -4.52 11.90
N GLN A 53 -2.57 -5.37 12.32
CA GLN A 53 -2.54 -5.95 13.65
C GLN A 53 -1.85 -4.98 14.59
N ASP A 54 -2.41 -4.81 15.79
CA ASP A 54 -1.80 -4.00 16.84
C ASP A 54 -0.43 -4.59 17.22
N PRO A 55 0.65 -3.81 17.17
CA PRO A 55 1.98 -4.30 17.48
C PRO A 55 2.16 -4.72 18.95
N GLU A 56 1.28 -4.25 19.86
CA GLU A 56 1.34 -4.55 21.29
C GLU A 56 0.32 -5.64 21.70
N ASP A 57 -0.73 -5.89 20.88
CA ASP A 57 -1.77 -6.89 21.15
C ASP A 57 -2.17 -7.62 19.86
N GLU A 58 -1.68 -8.81 19.65
CA GLU A 58 -1.99 -9.60 18.46
C GLU A 58 -3.46 -10.06 18.35
N THR A 59 -4.27 -9.88 19.40
CA THR A 59 -5.71 -10.14 19.37
C THR A 59 -6.52 -8.93 18.92
N HIS A 60 -5.92 -7.75 18.92
CA HIS A 60 -6.49 -6.48 18.46
C HIS A 60 -6.00 -6.15 17.05
N TYR A 61 -6.91 -5.89 16.13
CA TYR A 61 -6.57 -5.56 14.75
C TYR A 61 -7.68 -4.79 14.04
N PHE A 62 -7.32 -4.07 13.00
CA PHE A 62 -8.26 -3.33 12.16
C PHE A 62 -8.34 -3.94 10.77
N VAL A 63 -9.54 -3.94 10.19
CA VAL A 63 -9.82 -4.46 8.85
C VAL A 63 -10.49 -3.40 8.02
N THR A 64 -9.88 -3.06 6.87
CA THR A 64 -10.44 -2.09 5.93
C THR A 64 -11.42 -2.74 4.96
N SER A 65 -12.36 -1.94 4.44
CA SER A 65 -13.34 -2.36 3.45
C SER A 65 -13.47 -1.33 2.32
N TYR A 66 -13.56 -1.82 1.09
CA TYR A 66 -13.77 -0.93 -0.07
C TYR A 66 -15.24 -0.54 -0.27
N GLY A 67 -15.96 -0.31 0.82
CA GLY A 67 -17.37 0.11 0.75
C GLY A 67 -18.07 0.23 2.10
N THR A 68 -17.78 -0.65 3.03
CA THR A 68 -18.54 -0.77 4.29
C THR A 68 -17.81 -0.22 5.52
N GLY A 69 -16.79 0.61 5.31
CA GLY A 69 -16.09 1.35 6.36
C GLY A 69 -14.87 0.64 6.92
N LEU A 70 -14.53 0.89 8.17
CA LEU A 70 -13.42 0.29 8.90
C LEU A 70 -13.97 -0.51 10.06
N TYR A 71 -13.44 -1.72 10.25
CA TYR A 71 -13.79 -2.61 11.36
C TYR A 71 -12.64 -2.68 12.35
N GLU A 72 -12.95 -2.51 13.62
CA GLU A 72 -12.06 -2.80 14.74
C GLU A 72 -12.42 -4.15 15.32
N MET A 73 -11.45 -5.02 15.42
CA MET A 73 -11.58 -6.40 15.82
C MET A 73 -10.82 -6.66 17.12
N TYR A 74 -11.43 -7.39 18.03
CA TYR A 74 -10.80 -7.89 19.24
C TYR A 74 -11.22 -9.35 19.47
N GLU A 75 -10.27 -10.25 19.70
CA GLU A 75 -10.51 -11.69 19.84
C GLU A 75 -11.43 -12.23 18.72
N ASP A 76 -11.17 -11.80 17.48
CA ASP A 76 -11.93 -12.16 16.27
C ASP A 76 -13.41 -11.71 16.24
N SER A 77 -13.80 -10.81 17.14
CA SER A 77 -15.12 -10.19 17.16
C SER A 77 -15.05 -8.73 16.72
N ILE A 78 -16.04 -8.27 15.94
CA ILE A 78 -16.18 -6.85 15.63
C ILE A 78 -16.61 -6.13 16.91
N ILE A 79 -15.76 -5.24 17.41
CA ILE A 79 -16.07 -4.38 18.56
C ILE A 79 -16.53 -2.99 18.14
N ASN A 80 -16.03 -2.48 17.00
CA ASN A 80 -16.49 -1.22 16.42
C ASN A 80 -16.56 -1.30 14.90
N THR A 81 -17.49 -0.54 14.31
CA THR A 81 -17.57 -0.27 12.88
C THR A 81 -17.57 1.24 12.67
N TYR A 82 -16.55 1.74 11.98
CA TYR A 82 -16.37 3.17 11.73
C TYR A 82 -16.94 3.57 10.38
N LEU A 83 -17.84 4.54 10.40
CA LEU A 83 -18.53 5.13 9.27
C LEU A 83 -18.58 6.66 9.45
N PRO A 84 -19.02 7.45 8.47
CA PRO A 84 -19.18 8.90 8.61
C PRO A 84 -20.08 9.35 9.77
N SER A 85 -20.93 8.47 10.28
CA SER A 85 -21.82 8.77 11.40
C SER A 85 -21.13 8.80 12.77
N ASN A 86 -19.97 8.16 12.90
CA ASN A 86 -19.26 8.01 14.18
C ASN A 86 -17.74 8.19 14.06
N SER A 87 -17.23 8.62 12.91
CA SER A 87 -15.81 8.85 12.67
C SER A 87 -15.62 9.96 11.62
N PRO A 88 -14.39 10.48 11.44
CA PRO A 88 -14.07 11.43 10.39
C PRO A 88 -14.03 10.83 8.99
N LEU A 89 -14.26 9.53 8.82
CA LEU A 89 -14.32 8.89 7.50
C LEU A 89 -15.41 9.55 6.63
N MET A 90 -15.13 9.63 5.34
CA MET A 90 -16.03 10.22 4.36
C MET A 90 -16.49 9.17 3.36
N SER A 91 -17.72 9.30 2.90
CA SER A 91 -18.29 8.42 1.88
C SER A 91 -18.13 9.02 0.49
N ALA A 92 -17.78 8.20 -0.49
CA ALA A 92 -17.79 8.61 -1.90
C ALA A 92 -19.20 8.84 -2.47
N ASP A 93 -20.24 8.38 -1.78
CA ASP A 93 -21.66 8.70 -2.01
C ASP A 93 -22.32 8.99 -0.65
N GLU A 94 -22.53 10.26 -0.34
CA GLU A 94 -23.15 10.70 0.92
C GLU A 94 -24.56 10.14 1.17
N LYS A 95 -25.27 9.76 0.11
CA LYS A 95 -26.60 9.15 0.21
C LYS A 95 -26.56 7.67 0.61
N LYS A 96 -25.39 7.04 0.50
CA LYS A 96 -25.20 5.61 0.76
C LYS A 96 -23.92 5.34 1.55
N PRO A 97 -23.73 5.96 2.72
CA PRO A 97 -22.48 5.89 3.46
C PRO A 97 -22.10 4.45 3.89
N THR A 98 -23.08 3.59 4.16
CA THR A 98 -22.85 2.18 4.51
C THR A 98 -22.41 1.29 3.34
N GLN A 99 -22.32 1.85 2.13
CA GLN A 99 -21.93 1.12 0.91
C GLN A 99 -20.74 1.76 0.20
N PHE A 100 -20.44 3.03 0.48
CA PHE A 100 -19.44 3.80 -0.23
C PHE A 100 -18.44 4.51 0.69
N THR A 101 -18.36 4.14 1.97
CA THR A 101 -17.25 4.52 2.84
C THR A 101 -16.11 3.54 2.56
N ARG A 102 -15.19 3.98 1.71
CA ARG A 102 -14.09 3.15 1.21
C ARG A 102 -12.84 3.41 2.02
N THR A 103 -12.37 2.39 2.70
CA THR A 103 -11.06 2.38 3.35
C THR A 103 -10.19 1.32 2.68
N ASP A 104 -8.90 1.57 2.54
CA ASP A 104 -8.01 0.66 1.83
C ASP A 104 -6.71 0.40 2.62
N ALA A 105 -5.60 1.04 2.25
CA ALA A 105 -4.33 0.82 2.94
C ALA A 105 -4.40 1.20 4.41
N ILE A 106 -3.75 0.42 5.25
CA ILE A 106 -3.72 0.60 6.70
C ILE A 106 -2.40 0.05 7.26
N THR A 107 -1.80 0.76 8.20
CA THR A 107 -0.56 0.33 8.87
C THR A 107 -0.36 1.06 10.19
N TYR A 108 0.30 0.43 11.15
CA TYR A 108 0.78 1.08 12.35
C TYR A 108 2.16 1.70 12.15
N ASP A 109 2.38 2.87 12.74
CA ASP A 109 3.73 3.40 12.91
C ASP A 109 4.37 2.89 14.21
N LYS A 110 5.62 3.27 14.46
CA LYS A 110 6.38 2.81 15.64
C LYS A 110 5.88 3.42 16.96
N GLU A 111 5.17 4.52 16.87
CA GLU A 111 4.57 5.23 17.99
C GLU A 111 3.16 4.68 18.33
N GLY A 112 2.70 3.64 17.62
CA GLY A 112 1.40 3.02 17.81
C GLY A 112 0.24 3.81 17.19
N ASN A 113 0.52 4.79 16.31
CA ASN A 113 -0.54 5.45 15.56
C ASN A 113 -0.93 4.60 14.35
N LEU A 114 -2.22 4.49 14.11
CA LEU A 114 -2.77 3.75 12.98
C LEU A 114 -3.06 4.70 11.82
N TRP A 115 -2.32 4.53 10.75
CA TRP A 115 -2.48 5.26 9.51
C TRP A 115 -3.39 4.50 8.56
N LEU A 116 -4.37 5.16 7.96
CA LEU A 116 -5.25 4.55 6.98
C LEU A 116 -5.65 5.53 5.87
N LEU A 117 -6.02 4.97 4.71
CA LEU A 117 -6.48 5.74 3.56
C LEU A 117 -7.98 5.62 3.39
N ASN A 118 -8.67 6.76 3.33
CA ASN A 118 -10.05 6.87 2.91
C ASN A 118 -10.07 7.23 1.41
N VAL A 119 -10.62 6.34 0.61
CA VAL A 119 -10.49 6.37 -0.85
C VAL A 119 -11.55 7.24 -1.50
N GLY A 120 -11.12 8.16 -2.37
CA GLY A 120 -12.01 9.01 -3.16
C GLY A 120 -11.32 10.26 -3.67
N GLY A 121 -12.09 11.07 -4.39
CA GLY A 121 -11.68 12.37 -4.93
C GLY A 121 -12.46 13.53 -4.34
N GLY A 122 -12.25 14.72 -4.90
CA GLY A 122 -12.91 15.94 -4.44
C GLY A 122 -12.46 16.35 -3.03
N ASP A 123 -13.41 16.58 -2.14
CA ASP A 123 -13.17 17.05 -0.76
C ASP A 123 -12.90 15.91 0.24
N ILE A 124 -12.78 14.66 -0.23
CA ILE A 124 -12.50 13.54 0.67
C ILE A 124 -11.12 13.71 1.28
N LYS A 125 -11.08 13.74 2.61
CA LYS A 125 -9.83 13.66 3.35
C LYS A 125 -9.29 12.24 3.23
N ASN A 126 -8.21 12.08 2.49
CA ASN A 126 -7.70 10.76 2.14
C ASN A 126 -6.81 10.16 3.23
N ILE A 127 -6.12 10.98 4.01
CA ILE A 127 -5.24 10.53 5.09
C ILE A 127 -5.99 10.59 6.41
N HIS A 128 -6.00 9.49 7.12
CA HIS A 128 -6.52 9.40 8.49
C HIS A 128 -5.46 8.82 9.40
N VAL A 129 -5.37 9.37 10.59
CA VAL A 129 -4.52 8.87 11.67
C VAL A 129 -5.39 8.68 12.91
N ILE A 130 -5.33 7.49 13.49
CA ILE A 130 -5.84 7.22 14.83
C ILE A 130 -4.61 7.15 15.73
N THR A 131 -4.46 8.09 16.65
CA THR A 131 -3.32 8.09 17.57
C THR A 131 -3.37 6.90 18.51
N SER A 132 -2.25 6.55 19.15
CA SER A 132 -2.20 5.54 20.21
C SER A 132 -3.13 5.83 21.38
N GLU A 133 -3.59 7.10 21.54
CA GLU A 133 -4.62 7.48 22.51
C GLU A 133 -6.06 7.35 21.95
N GLY A 134 -6.25 6.82 20.74
CA GLY A 134 -7.55 6.66 20.09
C GLY A 134 -8.14 7.94 19.48
N LYS A 135 -7.37 9.03 19.34
CA LYS A 135 -7.84 10.27 18.75
C LYS A 135 -7.71 10.25 17.24
N TRP A 136 -8.76 10.65 16.54
CA TRP A 136 -8.79 10.75 15.10
C TRP A 136 -8.32 12.08 14.56
N HIS A 137 -7.46 12.04 13.55
CA HIS A 137 -7.09 13.15 12.69
C HIS A 137 -7.34 12.79 11.24
N ALA A 138 -7.77 13.77 10.42
CA ALA A 138 -8.06 13.53 9.02
C ALA A 138 -7.71 14.76 8.19
N TYR A 139 -6.94 14.54 7.12
CA TYR A 139 -6.53 15.62 6.22
C TYR A 139 -6.37 15.11 4.78
N GLN A 140 -6.09 16.03 3.88
CA GLN A 140 -5.90 15.74 2.47
C GLN A 140 -4.45 16.05 2.08
N ALA A 141 -3.74 15.06 1.54
CA ALA A 141 -2.39 15.29 1.05
C ALA A 141 -2.41 16.35 -0.08
N LYS A 142 -1.50 17.33 -0.01
CA LYS A 142 -1.40 18.41 -0.97
C LYS A 142 0.02 18.49 -1.52
N TYR A 143 0.14 18.52 -2.85
CA TYR A 143 1.39 18.79 -3.53
C TYR A 143 1.25 20.09 -4.33
N GLN A 144 2.20 21.04 -4.14
CA GLN A 144 2.15 22.36 -4.78
C GLN A 144 0.80 23.08 -4.56
N ARG A 145 0.25 23.00 -3.35
CA ARG A 145 -1.04 23.58 -2.92
C ARG A 145 -2.28 22.96 -3.56
N LYS A 146 -2.13 21.88 -4.35
CA LYS A 146 -3.25 21.14 -4.94
C LYS A 146 -3.45 19.83 -4.18
N SER A 147 -4.69 19.51 -3.88
CA SER A 147 -5.07 18.24 -3.29
C SER A 147 -4.75 17.08 -4.24
N ILE A 148 -4.22 16.01 -3.69
CA ILE A 148 -3.99 14.76 -4.43
C ILE A 148 -5.22 13.88 -4.21
N GLU A 149 -5.95 13.59 -5.28
CA GLU A 149 -7.08 12.67 -5.21
C GLU A 149 -6.59 11.22 -5.22
N MET A 150 -6.98 10.44 -4.22
CA MET A 150 -6.58 9.06 -4.05
C MET A 150 -7.75 8.10 -4.35
N HIS A 151 -7.99 7.87 -5.64
CA HIS A 151 -9.07 6.95 -6.07
C HIS A 151 -8.68 5.48 -5.95
N THR A 152 -7.41 5.17 -6.12
CA THR A 152 -6.89 3.79 -6.04
C THR A 152 -5.48 3.79 -5.45
N PRO A 153 -5.34 4.12 -4.17
CA PRO A 153 -4.06 3.98 -3.49
C PRO A 153 -3.71 2.50 -3.35
N GLY A 154 -2.44 2.21 -3.26
CA GLY A 154 -1.94 0.86 -3.00
C GLY A 154 -1.85 0.55 -1.51
N GLU A 155 -0.68 0.73 -0.97
CA GLU A 155 -0.36 0.49 0.44
C GLU A 155 0.20 1.77 1.08
N ILE A 156 0.33 1.79 2.40
CA ILE A 156 1.13 2.76 3.11
C ILE A 156 2.38 2.03 3.60
N MET A 157 3.54 2.42 3.12
CA MET A 157 4.81 1.88 3.59
C MET A 157 5.56 2.94 4.40
N ILE A 158 5.90 2.62 5.63
CA ILE A 158 6.73 3.48 6.47
C ILE A 158 8.19 3.22 6.13
N ASP A 159 8.95 4.27 5.85
CA ASP A 159 10.37 4.17 5.50
C ASP A 159 11.20 3.69 6.71
N GLN A 160 12.04 2.69 6.49
CA GLN A 160 12.87 2.10 7.55
C GLN A 160 13.97 3.05 8.06
N ARG A 161 14.40 4.02 7.22
CA ARG A 161 15.43 5.03 7.56
C ARG A 161 14.86 6.15 8.39
N ASN A 162 13.63 6.57 8.07
CA ASN A 162 12.96 7.69 8.71
C ASN A 162 11.48 7.35 8.91
N PRO A 163 11.04 7.05 10.12
CA PRO A 163 9.64 6.69 10.41
C PRO A 163 8.64 7.82 10.12
N ASN A 164 9.11 9.07 9.95
CA ASN A 164 8.25 10.18 9.55
C ASN A 164 7.87 10.10 8.06
N TRP A 165 8.54 9.27 7.27
CA TRP A 165 8.30 9.12 5.84
C TRP A 165 7.30 8.00 5.55
N LYS A 166 6.20 8.36 4.90
CA LYS A 166 5.14 7.45 4.45
C LYS A 166 5.08 7.45 2.93
N TRP A 167 5.31 6.29 2.33
CA TRP A 167 5.25 6.09 0.89
C TRP A 167 3.88 5.53 0.51
N ILE A 168 3.24 6.14 -0.50
CA ILE A 168 1.92 5.72 -0.99
C ILE A 168 1.96 5.65 -2.50
N PRO A 169 1.90 4.45 -3.10
CA PRO A 169 1.73 4.29 -4.53
C PRO A 169 0.27 4.54 -4.92
N LEU A 170 0.05 5.27 -6.01
CA LEU A 170 -1.26 5.41 -6.65
C LEU A 170 -1.31 4.53 -7.89
N LEU A 171 -2.24 3.56 -7.88
CA LEU A 171 -2.31 2.54 -8.92
C LEU A 171 -2.71 3.11 -10.27
N ARG A 172 -3.76 3.92 -10.31
CA ARG A 172 -4.29 4.56 -11.52
C ARG A 172 -5.17 5.78 -11.15
N TYR A 173 -5.58 6.56 -12.13
CA TYR A 173 -6.22 7.87 -11.89
C TYR A 173 -5.31 8.76 -11.05
N ASN A 174 -4.41 9.46 -11.66
CA ASN A 174 -3.27 10.15 -11.03
C ASN A 174 -2.16 9.19 -10.58
N THR A 175 -1.80 8.23 -11.45
CA THR A 175 -0.71 7.28 -11.20
C THR A 175 0.56 7.99 -10.76
N GLY A 176 1.20 7.49 -9.73
CA GLY A 176 2.44 8.07 -9.21
C GLY A 176 2.80 7.53 -7.84
N LEU A 177 3.89 8.04 -7.31
CA LEU A 177 4.39 7.73 -5.98
C LEU A 177 4.38 8.99 -5.12
N ILE A 178 3.72 8.90 -3.97
CA ILE A 178 3.68 9.95 -2.95
C ILE A 178 4.66 9.60 -1.84
N LEU A 179 5.41 10.58 -1.38
CA LEU A 179 6.13 10.58 -0.11
C LEU A 179 5.56 11.68 0.76
N ILE A 180 5.11 11.33 1.95
CA ILE A 180 4.72 12.26 3.01
C ILE A 180 5.77 12.19 4.09
N ASP A 181 6.35 13.34 4.45
CA ASP A 181 7.15 13.52 5.67
C ASP A 181 6.27 14.30 6.65
N ASP A 182 5.80 13.62 7.69
CA ASP A 182 4.95 14.21 8.73
C ASP A 182 5.74 14.94 9.82
N ASN A 183 7.05 15.10 9.63
CA ASN A 183 7.95 15.79 10.54
C ASN A 183 7.88 15.30 12.00
N GLY A 184 7.38 14.06 12.23
CA GLY A 184 7.16 13.47 13.55
C GLY A 184 5.94 14.04 14.30
N THR A 185 5.05 14.71 13.57
CA THR A 185 3.82 15.33 14.10
C THR A 185 2.57 14.85 13.36
N PRO A 186 2.20 13.55 13.46
CA PRO A 186 1.20 12.90 12.63
C PRO A 186 -0.21 13.51 12.67
N THR A 187 -0.41 14.48 13.56
CA THR A 187 -1.69 15.18 13.77
C THR A 187 -1.68 16.64 13.32
N ILE A 188 -0.56 17.13 12.75
CA ILE A 188 -0.36 18.52 12.33
C ILE A 188 -0.08 18.58 10.84
N GLU A 189 -1.13 18.75 10.02
CA GLU A 189 -1.03 18.82 8.55
C GLU A 189 -0.13 19.96 8.02
N ASN A 190 0.00 21.05 8.77
CA ASN A 190 0.60 22.29 8.24
C ASN A 190 2.14 22.24 8.13
N ASP A 191 2.80 21.31 8.78
CA ASP A 191 4.24 21.12 8.74
C ASP A 191 4.66 19.89 7.89
N ASP A 192 3.70 19.17 7.34
CA ASP A 192 3.94 18.06 6.42
C ASP A 192 4.63 18.54 5.14
N MET A 193 5.61 17.77 4.71
CA MET A 193 6.18 17.89 3.38
C MET A 193 5.70 16.75 2.49
N VAL A 194 5.01 17.10 1.41
CA VAL A 194 4.50 16.11 0.45
C VAL A 194 5.25 16.22 -0.86
N THR A 195 5.78 15.10 -1.34
CA THR A 195 6.36 14.96 -2.68
C THR A 195 5.51 13.98 -3.48
N TYR A 196 5.18 14.35 -4.71
CA TYR A 196 4.43 13.51 -5.64
C TYR A 196 5.13 13.44 -6.99
N ARG A 197 5.43 12.24 -7.45
CA ARG A 197 6.11 11.99 -8.73
C ARG A 197 5.29 11.03 -9.57
N THR A 198 5.05 11.42 -10.82
CA THR A 198 4.33 10.63 -11.82
C THR A 198 5.27 10.07 -12.88
N GLU A 199 6.52 10.53 -12.88
CA GLU A 199 7.55 10.20 -13.85
C GLU A 199 8.84 9.85 -13.14
N PHE A 200 9.56 8.85 -13.67
CA PHE A 200 10.87 8.42 -13.22
C PHE A 200 11.87 8.53 -14.37
N VAL A 201 13.15 8.70 -14.04
CA VAL A 201 14.22 8.79 -15.03
C VAL A 201 15.25 7.73 -14.75
N ASP A 202 15.47 6.81 -15.69
CA ASP A 202 16.43 5.72 -15.51
C ASP A 202 17.89 6.17 -15.68
N GLN A 203 18.83 5.27 -15.45
CA GLN A 203 20.28 5.49 -15.57
C GLN A 203 20.71 5.88 -17.01
N ASN A 204 19.90 5.56 -18.02
CA ASN A 204 20.14 5.89 -19.43
C ASN A 204 19.43 7.18 -19.84
N LYS A 205 18.82 7.89 -18.88
CA LYS A 205 18.02 9.11 -19.08
C LYS A 205 16.71 8.89 -19.87
N ASN A 206 16.20 7.66 -19.87
CA ASN A 206 14.87 7.40 -20.39
C ASN A 206 13.83 7.85 -19.35
N HIS A 207 12.80 8.51 -19.86
CA HIS A 207 11.65 8.95 -19.07
C HIS A 207 10.63 7.83 -19.00
N ILE A 208 10.26 7.43 -17.81
CA ILE A 208 9.34 6.33 -17.53
C ILE A 208 8.09 6.89 -16.86
N LEU A 209 6.97 6.74 -17.54
CA LEU A 209 5.65 7.14 -17.04
C LEU A 209 4.78 5.88 -16.86
N PRO A 210 4.79 5.24 -15.70
CA PRO A 210 3.95 4.07 -15.46
C PRO A 210 2.47 4.41 -15.61
N ASN A 211 1.70 3.55 -16.30
CA ASN A 211 0.25 3.68 -16.30
C ASN A 211 -0.33 3.21 -14.96
N GLN A 212 0.36 2.30 -14.28
CA GLN A 212 -0.03 1.80 -12.96
C GLN A 212 1.21 1.54 -12.09
N ILE A 213 1.10 1.91 -10.81
CA ILE A 213 2.05 1.49 -9.76
C ILE A 213 1.27 0.58 -8.81
N HIS A 214 1.59 -0.71 -8.81
CA HIS A 214 0.81 -1.72 -8.09
C HIS A 214 1.27 -1.92 -6.66
N THR A 215 2.57 -1.86 -6.43
CA THR A 215 3.18 -2.20 -5.14
C THR A 215 4.54 -1.54 -4.97
N ILE A 216 4.94 -1.36 -3.73
CA ILE A 216 6.28 -0.93 -3.35
C ILE A 216 6.82 -1.82 -2.24
N ALA A 217 8.13 -1.93 -2.13
CA ALA A 217 8.77 -2.59 -1.01
C ALA A 217 10.14 -1.95 -0.74
N GLN A 218 10.53 -1.86 0.50
CA GLN A 218 11.85 -1.39 0.90
C GLN A 218 12.70 -2.58 1.31
N ASP A 219 13.88 -2.70 0.71
CA ASP A 219 14.85 -3.72 1.08
C ASP A 219 15.75 -3.27 2.24
N LYS A 220 16.60 -4.18 2.75
CA LYS A 220 17.50 -3.89 3.87
C LYS A 220 18.64 -2.90 3.53
N ASN A 221 18.84 -2.59 2.24
CA ASN A 221 19.76 -1.55 1.77
C ASN A 221 19.03 -0.21 1.58
N ASN A 222 17.76 -0.17 1.99
CA ASN A 222 16.88 0.98 1.84
C ASN A 222 16.59 1.37 0.38
N VAL A 223 16.72 0.45 -0.56
CA VAL A 223 16.22 0.63 -1.92
C VAL A 223 14.70 0.48 -1.90
N ILE A 224 13.99 1.41 -2.50
CA ILE A 224 12.54 1.29 -2.71
C ILE A 224 12.32 0.63 -4.07
N TRP A 225 11.78 -0.57 -4.05
CA TRP A 225 11.39 -1.32 -5.23
C TRP A 225 9.95 -0.98 -5.60
N ILE A 226 9.71 -0.65 -6.86
CA ILE A 226 8.42 -0.19 -7.37
C ILE A 226 7.95 -1.17 -8.45
N GLY A 227 6.84 -1.84 -8.20
CA GLY A 227 6.20 -2.73 -9.18
C GLY A 227 5.19 -1.96 -10.02
N THR A 228 5.38 -2.01 -11.34
CA THR A 228 4.56 -1.26 -12.31
C THR A 228 3.83 -2.21 -13.26
N ASP A 229 3.03 -1.65 -14.16
CA ASP A 229 2.43 -2.36 -15.29
C ASP A 229 3.45 -2.78 -16.36
N ASP A 230 4.67 -2.26 -16.28
CA ASP A 230 5.76 -2.51 -17.23
C ASP A 230 7.09 -2.75 -16.48
N GLY A 231 7.11 -3.78 -15.66
CA GLY A 231 8.29 -4.23 -14.94
C GLY A 231 8.51 -3.60 -13.58
N ILE A 232 9.76 -3.62 -13.15
CA ILE A 232 10.19 -3.21 -11.82
C ILE A 232 11.20 -2.06 -11.91
N LEU A 233 11.04 -1.05 -11.05
CA LEU A 233 11.98 0.04 -10.88
C LEU A 233 12.63 -0.04 -9.50
N ALA A 234 13.89 0.31 -9.40
CA ALA A 234 14.59 0.46 -8.14
C ALA A 234 14.93 1.93 -7.90
N LEU A 235 14.50 2.47 -6.75
CA LEU A 235 14.84 3.81 -6.29
C LEU A 235 15.95 3.68 -5.23
N PRO A 236 17.21 3.96 -5.56
CA PRO A 236 18.33 3.79 -4.64
C PRO A 236 18.20 4.69 -3.41
N SER A 237 18.72 4.22 -2.28
CA SER A 237 18.73 4.98 -1.01
C SER A 237 19.53 6.29 -1.09
N THR A 238 20.40 6.42 -2.07
CA THR A 238 21.20 7.63 -2.34
C THR A 238 20.40 8.72 -3.07
N VAL A 239 19.24 8.40 -3.61
CA VAL A 239 18.37 9.36 -4.31
C VAL A 239 17.49 10.10 -3.29
N ASP A 240 17.65 11.41 -3.25
CA ASP A 240 16.72 12.30 -2.54
C ASP A 240 15.45 12.46 -3.38
N PHE A 241 14.41 11.69 -3.07
CA PHE A 241 13.15 11.70 -3.82
C PHE A 241 12.43 13.05 -3.82
N THR A 242 12.70 13.90 -2.83
CA THR A 242 12.13 15.26 -2.79
C THR A 242 12.65 16.13 -3.93
N LYS A 243 13.86 15.84 -4.42
CA LYS A 243 14.55 16.62 -5.48
C LYS A 243 14.61 15.91 -6.82
N SER A 244 14.62 14.57 -6.83
CA SER A 244 14.84 13.76 -8.03
C SER A 244 13.92 12.55 -8.08
N SER A 245 13.52 12.15 -9.27
CA SER A 245 12.82 10.89 -9.57
C SER A 245 13.74 9.87 -10.26
N SER A 246 15.07 9.99 -10.05
CA SER A 246 16.04 9.06 -10.64
C SER A 246 15.83 7.64 -10.11
N CYS A 247 15.79 6.68 -11.02
CA CYS A 247 15.63 5.27 -10.71
C CYS A 247 16.63 4.40 -11.49
N ILE A 248 16.66 3.12 -11.19
CA ILE A 248 17.44 2.12 -11.91
C ILE A 248 16.46 1.10 -12.50
N ARG A 249 16.61 0.79 -13.78
CA ARG A 249 16.08 -0.43 -14.40
C ARG A 249 17.22 -1.41 -14.55
N VAL A 250 17.15 -2.53 -13.84
CA VAL A 250 18.17 -3.57 -13.92
C VAL A 250 18.18 -4.16 -15.31
N ILE A 251 19.35 -4.26 -15.93
CA ILE A 251 19.52 -4.83 -17.28
C ILE A 251 20.14 -6.22 -17.15
N ILE A 252 19.44 -7.25 -17.64
CA ILE A 252 19.90 -8.63 -17.66
C ILE A 252 20.55 -8.92 -19.02
N PRO A 253 21.85 -9.29 -19.07
CA PRO A 253 22.50 -9.64 -20.33
C PRO A 253 21.87 -10.87 -20.99
N ARG A 254 21.68 -10.83 -22.30
CA ARG A 254 21.11 -11.97 -23.05
C ARG A 254 22.03 -13.18 -23.15
N ASN A 255 23.33 -13.00 -22.95
CA ASN A 255 24.35 -14.04 -23.08
C ASN A 255 24.35 -14.79 -24.43
N ASP A 256 23.89 -14.12 -25.48
CA ASP A 256 23.75 -14.65 -26.86
C ASP A 256 24.89 -14.16 -27.79
N GLY A 257 25.92 -13.50 -27.23
CA GLY A 257 27.03 -12.92 -27.97
C GLY A 257 26.77 -11.54 -28.60
N THR A 258 25.58 -10.97 -28.42
CA THR A 258 25.23 -9.65 -28.98
C THR A 258 25.62 -8.47 -28.12
N ASN A 259 26.06 -8.66 -26.87
CA ASN A 259 26.25 -7.64 -25.84
C ASN A 259 24.96 -6.79 -25.56
N LEU A 260 23.79 -7.32 -25.90
CA LEU A 260 22.50 -6.73 -25.58
C LEU A 260 21.97 -7.28 -24.25
N GLY A 261 21.08 -6.54 -23.62
CA GLY A 261 20.37 -6.96 -22.44
C GLY A 261 18.90 -6.49 -22.48
N ASP A 262 18.07 -7.19 -21.72
CA ASP A 262 16.68 -6.84 -21.50
C ASP A 262 16.49 -6.27 -20.09
N TYR A 263 15.52 -5.41 -19.89
CA TYR A 263 15.21 -4.95 -18.54
C TYR A 263 14.60 -6.09 -17.71
N LEU A 264 14.96 -6.15 -16.45
CA LEU A 264 14.42 -7.14 -15.51
C LEU A 264 12.89 -7.04 -15.46
N LEU A 265 12.20 -8.14 -15.75
CA LEU A 265 10.75 -8.23 -15.82
C LEU A 265 10.12 -7.23 -16.80
N ASP A 266 10.82 -6.93 -17.91
CA ASP A 266 10.32 -6.06 -18.98
C ASP A 266 9.00 -6.59 -19.54
N ASN A 267 8.02 -5.72 -19.77
CA ASN A 267 6.66 -6.05 -20.19
C ASN A 267 5.86 -6.96 -19.23
N GLU A 268 6.31 -7.11 -17.99
CA GLU A 268 5.58 -7.86 -16.97
C GLU A 268 4.87 -6.94 -15.99
N GLN A 269 3.59 -7.15 -15.79
CA GLN A 269 2.86 -6.45 -14.74
C GLN A 269 3.25 -7.03 -13.37
N VAL A 270 3.92 -6.23 -12.55
CA VAL A 270 4.37 -6.61 -11.20
C VAL A 270 3.33 -6.20 -10.17
N ASN A 271 2.61 -7.18 -9.63
CA ASN A 271 1.47 -6.95 -8.72
C ASN A 271 1.83 -6.95 -7.23
N ALA A 272 2.92 -7.61 -6.87
CA ALA A 272 3.34 -7.74 -5.48
C ALA A 272 4.86 -7.83 -5.38
N ILE A 273 5.43 -7.14 -4.40
CA ILE A 273 6.83 -7.28 -4.01
C ILE A 273 6.88 -7.43 -2.50
N LYS A 274 7.59 -8.44 -2.01
CA LYS A 274 7.88 -8.60 -0.57
C LYS A 274 9.36 -8.92 -0.39
N VAL A 275 9.95 -8.36 0.65
CA VAL A 275 11.35 -8.60 1.03
C VAL A 275 11.38 -9.57 2.20
N ASP A 276 12.17 -10.62 2.07
CA ASP A 276 12.30 -11.62 3.13
C ASP A 276 13.48 -11.33 4.10
N GLY A 277 13.59 -12.18 5.11
CA GLY A 277 14.65 -12.06 6.12
C GLY A 277 16.09 -12.16 5.59
N ALA A 278 16.28 -12.75 4.41
CA ALA A 278 17.57 -12.85 3.71
C ALA A 278 17.80 -11.72 2.69
N ASN A 279 16.95 -10.68 2.69
CA ASN A 279 16.96 -9.58 1.74
C ASN A 279 16.73 -10.00 0.28
N ARG A 280 15.94 -11.06 0.07
CA ARG A 280 15.50 -11.46 -1.26
C ARG A 280 14.16 -10.84 -1.57
N LEU A 281 13.92 -10.51 -2.83
CA LEU A 281 12.64 -10.00 -3.32
C LEU A 281 11.80 -11.17 -3.85
N TRP A 282 10.64 -11.34 -3.27
CA TRP A 282 9.57 -12.17 -3.81
C TRP A 282 8.69 -11.29 -4.67
N VAL A 283 8.71 -11.51 -5.97
CA VAL A 283 8.02 -10.67 -6.96
C VAL A 283 6.93 -11.48 -7.63
N GLY A 284 5.68 -11.10 -7.40
CA GLY A 284 4.52 -11.70 -8.05
C GLY A 284 4.09 -10.89 -9.27
N THR A 285 3.96 -11.56 -10.42
CA THR A 285 3.51 -10.96 -11.68
C THR A 285 2.07 -11.35 -12.01
N ALA A 286 1.44 -10.66 -12.97
CA ALA A 286 0.08 -10.96 -13.37
C ALA A 286 -0.03 -12.30 -14.12
N ASN A 287 0.98 -12.65 -14.95
CA ASN A 287 0.87 -13.74 -15.89
C ASN A 287 2.04 -14.75 -15.82
N SER A 288 3.21 -14.35 -15.31
CA SER A 288 4.44 -15.16 -15.36
C SER A 288 4.80 -15.82 -14.02
N GLY A 289 3.89 -15.75 -13.02
CA GLY A 289 4.06 -16.40 -11.72
C GLY A 289 4.89 -15.60 -10.74
N ILE A 290 5.71 -16.28 -9.94
CA ILE A 290 6.49 -15.67 -8.84
C ILE A 290 7.98 -15.82 -9.14
N PHE A 291 8.71 -14.73 -8.99
CA PHE A 291 10.17 -14.68 -9.11
C PHE A 291 10.79 -14.45 -7.74
N LEU A 292 11.90 -15.11 -7.49
CA LEU A 292 12.74 -14.88 -6.31
C LEU A 292 14.05 -14.22 -6.77
N LEU A 293 14.21 -12.96 -6.42
CA LEU A 293 15.36 -12.16 -6.83
C LEU A 293 16.24 -11.85 -5.61
N LYS A 294 17.55 -11.82 -5.82
CA LYS A 294 18.52 -11.44 -4.80
C LYS A 294 19.29 -10.20 -5.29
N PRO A 295 18.89 -8.98 -4.88
CA PRO A 295 19.56 -7.75 -5.29
C PRO A 295 21.04 -7.73 -4.85
N ASN A 296 21.90 -7.15 -5.69
CA ASN A 296 23.26 -6.87 -5.29
C ASN A 296 23.25 -5.77 -4.22
N MET A 297 23.89 -6.07 -3.08
CA MET A 297 23.96 -5.17 -1.92
C MET A 297 24.77 -3.90 -2.19
N GLU A 298 25.79 -3.99 -3.06
CA GLU A 298 26.71 -2.89 -3.36
C GLU A 298 26.30 -2.11 -4.61
N ASN A 299 25.68 -2.79 -5.56
CA ASN A 299 25.24 -2.19 -6.82
C ASN A 299 23.94 -2.82 -7.32
N VAL A 300 22.83 -2.15 -7.09
CA VAL A 300 21.49 -2.61 -7.49
C VAL A 300 21.33 -2.75 -9.01
N ALA A 301 22.19 -2.11 -9.80
CA ALA A 301 22.20 -2.22 -11.26
C ALA A 301 22.99 -3.44 -11.78
N ASP A 302 23.72 -4.14 -10.91
CA ASP A 302 24.52 -5.31 -11.32
C ASP A 302 23.62 -6.53 -11.58
N PRO A 303 23.58 -7.03 -12.82
CA PRO A 303 22.68 -8.12 -13.19
C PRO A 303 23.10 -9.47 -12.64
N SER A 304 24.30 -9.64 -12.15
CA SER A 304 24.87 -10.97 -11.77
C SER A 304 24.13 -11.63 -10.59
N TYR A 305 23.29 -10.87 -9.87
CA TYR A 305 22.53 -11.33 -8.71
C TYR A 305 21.04 -11.57 -8.97
N TYR A 306 20.56 -11.33 -10.21
CA TYR A 306 19.15 -11.48 -10.57
C TYR A 306 18.85 -12.74 -11.38
N VAL A 307 19.75 -13.72 -11.38
CA VAL A 307 19.64 -14.96 -12.14
C VAL A 307 19.13 -16.10 -11.25
#